data_e32714f7809aeaf5b70ca1448e89e9b3
#
_entry.id   e32714f7809aeaf5b70ca1448e89e9b3
#
_cell.length_a   1.000
_cell.length_b   1.000
_cell.length_c   1.000
_cell.angle_alpha   90.00
_cell.angle_beta   90.00
_cell.angle_gamma   90.00
#
_symmetry.space_group_name_H-M   'P 1'
#
loop_
_entity.id
_entity.type
_entity.pdbx_description
1 polymer ?
#
loop_
_entity_poly.entity_id
_entity_poly.type
_entity_poly.pdbx_seq_one_letter_code
_entity_poly.pdbx_strand_id
1 'polypeptide(L)'
;MSGIRSTRNIYAFIQARTGSARLPGKVLRELPSGSGKTLIDRIQDRIRVVLPEEQIVYLIPEADQELRSFLENRKYRFFTGDPLDVRLRYIKAAEFFKAEAILRLTGDNPFYDTLHLDQLLQSFQFTKPDLAYVTELPLGMGGEIFTRKALEWRPQVLEERHKEHVSLSIKENPHRFRITKLSSLLTEKEKQVLPKLRLTVDEPKDFETVSRIFNLLNDRNPFFGAKECIQLFEKEPNVFVGNQDVEQIRFQTQSTKITNQFRVGILVGDPKKFGSGHFERSRILFALLSAASYKTFWLEDFPADGELDLLVVDSRDIPIPEYSKTRIFLLDHFGPDRKKYGHYDLLPHPTISDRFSLDRILISPGLLNVDPISNSFLLCYAGSIHSSKELDFFLSSLLSKDKSLSQIVRVGGAPPVGNSIEFIPRVSRFQFQNLLASCSGFVSYFGQSLFEAVFLKKRICSYSISPIHSSLARFCEQKFGIPFAGELSSGGLDSNTEPSVAFQSVSGEGYSLLLREIEEFLHS
;
A
#
# COMPACT_ATOMS: atom_id res chain seq x y z
N MET A 1 -17.51 11.81 -4.18
CA MET A 1 -17.09 11.75 -2.76
C MET A 1 -15.94 12.72 -2.59
N SER A 2 -16.04 13.73 -1.72
CA SER A 2 -14.94 14.65 -1.42
C SER A 2 -13.85 13.83 -0.70
N GLY A 3 -12.67 13.75 -1.32
CA GLY A 3 -11.53 12.98 -0.79
C GLY A 3 -11.09 13.51 0.57
N ILE A 4 -10.62 12.58 1.41
CA ILE A 4 -10.02 12.88 2.70
C ILE A 4 -8.75 13.69 2.45
N ARG A 5 -8.63 14.83 3.08
CA ARG A 5 -7.38 15.60 3.06
C ARG A 5 -6.39 14.89 3.98
N SER A 6 -5.42 14.18 3.38
CA SER A 6 -4.18 13.91 4.08
C SER A 6 -3.57 15.25 4.52
N THR A 7 -3.08 15.35 5.74
CA THR A 7 -2.39 16.56 6.25
C THR A 7 -1.11 16.86 5.46
N ARG A 8 -0.65 15.97 4.57
CA ARG A 8 0.39 16.22 3.57
C ARG A 8 -0.20 16.20 2.17
N ASN A 9 -0.02 17.32 1.46
CA ASN A 9 -0.38 17.42 0.06
C ASN A 9 0.61 16.64 -0.82
N ILE A 10 0.41 15.31 -0.94
CA ILE A 10 1.17 14.44 -1.83
C ILE A 10 0.45 14.38 -3.17
N TYR A 11 1.14 14.72 -4.25
CA TYR A 11 0.61 14.63 -5.61
C TYR A 11 1.40 13.61 -6.42
N ALA A 12 0.71 12.80 -7.22
CA ALA A 12 1.33 12.04 -8.30
C ALA A 12 1.50 12.94 -9.51
N PHE A 13 2.73 13.22 -9.90
CA PHE A 13 3.06 13.94 -11.13
C PHE A 13 3.54 12.95 -12.17
N ILE A 14 2.79 12.82 -13.27
CA ILE A 14 3.03 11.89 -14.35
C ILE A 14 3.54 12.69 -15.55
N GLN A 15 4.85 12.67 -15.81
CA GLN A 15 5.39 13.32 -16.98
C GLN A 15 5.04 12.53 -18.24
N ALA A 16 4.41 13.17 -19.22
CA ALA A 16 3.98 12.55 -20.47
C ALA A 16 4.15 13.50 -21.66
N ARG A 17 4.40 12.94 -22.85
CA ARG A 17 4.46 13.67 -24.13
C ARG A 17 4.11 12.74 -25.29
N THR A 18 3.51 13.26 -26.36
CA THR A 18 3.30 12.52 -27.61
C THR A 18 4.56 12.43 -28.47
N GLY A 19 5.45 13.40 -28.36
CA GLY A 19 6.68 13.55 -29.17
C GLY A 19 7.81 12.58 -28.76
N SER A 20 7.54 11.26 -28.76
CA SER A 20 8.58 10.24 -28.57
C SER A 20 9.28 9.94 -29.92
N ALA A 21 10.61 10.00 -29.97
CA ALA A 21 11.35 9.73 -31.20
C ALA A 21 11.25 8.26 -31.63
N ARG A 22 11.29 7.31 -30.72
CA ARG A 22 11.28 5.85 -30.99
C ARG A 22 9.89 5.29 -31.23
N LEU A 23 8.87 5.83 -30.55
CA LEU A 23 7.48 5.41 -30.71
C LEU A 23 6.54 6.64 -30.54
N PRO A 24 6.32 7.42 -31.63
CA PRO A 24 5.45 8.59 -31.57
C PRO A 24 4.02 8.24 -31.12
N GLY A 25 3.42 9.10 -30.31
CA GLY A 25 2.06 8.92 -29.79
C GLY A 25 1.86 7.73 -28.86
N LYS A 26 2.93 7.09 -28.37
CA LYS A 26 2.84 5.87 -27.54
C LYS A 26 1.88 5.98 -26.37
N VAL A 27 1.83 7.15 -25.73
CA VAL A 27 1.00 7.39 -24.54
C VAL A 27 -0.50 7.38 -24.83
N LEU A 28 -0.89 7.63 -26.07
CA LEU A 28 -2.29 7.65 -26.55
C LEU A 28 -2.70 6.35 -27.25
N ARG A 29 -1.78 5.39 -27.43
CA ARG A 29 -2.11 4.08 -28.01
C ARG A 29 -2.93 3.25 -27.04
N GLU A 30 -3.96 2.58 -27.56
CA GLU A 30 -4.78 1.66 -26.76
C GLU A 30 -4.00 0.44 -26.30
N LEU A 31 -4.07 0.12 -25.03
CA LEU A 31 -3.38 -0.97 -24.40
C LEU A 31 -4.37 -1.92 -23.68
N PRO A 32 -4.59 -3.16 -24.18
CA PRO A 32 -4.20 -3.64 -25.52
C PRO A 32 -5.01 -2.97 -26.63
N SER A 33 -4.60 -3.15 -27.87
CA SER A 33 -5.32 -2.61 -29.04
C SER A 33 -6.78 -3.07 -29.05
N GLY A 34 -7.71 -2.18 -29.34
CA GLY A 34 -9.16 -2.45 -29.35
C GLY A 34 -9.82 -2.42 -27.97
N SER A 35 -9.10 -2.08 -26.90
CA SER A 35 -9.65 -2.05 -25.53
C SER A 35 -10.41 -0.76 -25.18
N GLY A 36 -10.32 0.29 -25.99
CA GLY A 36 -10.86 1.62 -25.70
C GLY A 36 -10.14 2.38 -24.59
N LYS A 37 -9.07 1.80 -24.01
CA LYS A 37 -8.24 2.41 -22.96
C LYS A 37 -6.81 2.57 -23.43
N THR A 38 -6.31 3.80 -23.39
CA THR A 38 -4.93 4.11 -23.76
C THR A 38 -3.95 3.73 -22.64
N LEU A 39 -2.65 3.79 -22.94
CA LEU A 39 -1.59 3.61 -21.95
C LEU A 39 -1.75 4.58 -20.78
N ILE A 40 -2.10 5.84 -21.03
CA ILE A 40 -2.43 6.84 -19.98
C ILE A 40 -3.61 6.40 -19.14
N ASP A 41 -4.69 5.90 -19.73
CA ASP A 41 -5.86 5.40 -18.99
C ASP A 41 -5.47 4.26 -18.03
N ARG A 42 -4.53 3.36 -18.47
CA ARG A 42 -4.04 2.27 -17.61
C ARG A 42 -3.22 2.77 -16.43
N ILE A 43 -2.40 3.80 -16.64
CA ILE A 43 -1.68 4.46 -15.54
C ILE A 43 -2.66 5.11 -14.58
N GLN A 44 -3.64 5.87 -15.09
CA GLN A 44 -4.68 6.51 -14.27
C GLN A 44 -5.41 5.48 -13.40
N ASP A 45 -5.85 4.36 -13.99
CA ASP A 45 -6.54 3.28 -13.28
C ASP A 45 -5.71 2.71 -12.11
N ARG A 46 -4.37 2.59 -12.28
CA ARG A 46 -3.48 2.10 -11.25
C ARG A 46 -3.20 3.11 -10.15
N ILE A 47 -3.02 4.38 -10.49
CA ILE A 47 -2.63 5.38 -9.50
C ILE A 47 -3.83 5.79 -8.63
N ARG A 48 -5.06 5.82 -9.15
CA ARG A 48 -6.26 6.13 -8.36
C ARG A 48 -6.58 5.12 -7.24
N VAL A 49 -5.92 3.95 -7.22
CA VAL A 49 -6.06 3.00 -6.10
C VAL A 49 -5.05 3.21 -4.98
N VAL A 50 -4.12 4.15 -5.13
CA VAL A 50 -3.12 4.52 -4.11
C VAL A 50 -3.14 6.00 -3.74
N LEU A 51 -3.73 6.87 -4.57
CA LEU A 51 -3.93 8.30 -4.31
C LEU A 51 -5.31 8.77 -4.79
N PRO A 52 -5.86 9.85 -4.19
CA PRO A 52 -7.10 10.47 -4.68
C PRO A 52 -6.93 10.98 -6.12
N GLU A 53 -7.99 10.90 -6.91
CA GLU A 53 -7.95 11.31 -8.32
C GLU A 53 -7.60 12.78 -8.50
N GLU A 54 -8.04 13.64 -7.58
CA GLU A 54 -7.70 15.06 -7.55
C GLU A 54 -6.22 15.36 -7.27
N GLN A 55 -5.45 14.38 -6.82
CA GLN A 55 -4.00 14.47 -6.59
C GLN A 55 -3.17 13.83 -7.72
N ILE A 56 -3.80 13.36 -8.80
CA ILE A 56 -3.14 12.81 -9.98
C ILE A 56 -3.09 13.89 -11.06
N VAL A 57 -1.90 14.28 -11.51
CA VAL A 57 -1.70 15.38 -12.46
C VAL A 57 -0.71 14.99 -13.54
N TYR A 58 -1.10 15.12 -14.79
CA TYR A 58 -0.21 14.92 -15.94
C TYR A 58 0.60 16.19 -16.22
N LEU A 59 1.92 16.08 -16.28
CA LEU A 59 2.81 17.18 -16.61
C LEU A 59 3.21 17.07 -18.08
N ILE A 60 2.70 17.96 -18.91
CA ILE A 60 2.85 17.90 -20.36
C ILE A 60 3.57 19.15 -20.92
N PRO A 61 4.27 19.05 -22.08
CA PRO A 61 4.80 20.21 -22.77
C PRO A 61 3.70 21.17 -23.21
N GLU A 62 3.95 22.49 -23.17
CA GLU A 62 2.98 23.51 -23.58
C GLU A 62 2.51 23.34 -25.04
N ALA A 63 3.38 22.87 -25.91
CA ALA A 63 3.10 22.68 -27.33
C ALA A 63 2.35 21.38 -27.66
N ASP A 64 2.15 20.47 -26.71
CA ASP A 64 1.54 19.16 -26.93
C ASP A 64 0.00 19.23 -26.90
N GLN A 65 -0.57 19.80 -27.97
CA GLN A 65 -2.02 20.03 -28.10
C GLN A 65 -2.82 18.73 -28.20
N GLU A 66 -2.26 17.69 -28.82
CA GLU A 66 -2.91 16.39 -28.96
C GLU A 66 -3.15 15.76 -27.57
N LEU A 67 -2.09 15.69 -26.75
CA LEU A 67 -2.18 15.16 -25.40
C LEU A 67 -3.09 16.03 -24.51
N ARG A 68 -2.99 17.35 -24.64
CA ARG A 68 -3.85 18.29 -23.92
C ARG A 68 -5.33 18.01 -24.20
N SER A 69 -5.73 17.95 -25.47
CA SER A 69 -7.12 17.68 -25.88
C SER A 69 -7.61 16.32 -25.37
N PHE A 70 -6.74 15.30 -25.40
CA PHE A 70 -7.06 13.99 -24.84
C PHE A 70 -7.35 14.07 -23.34
N LEU A 71 -6.49 14.72 -22.56
CA LEU A 71 -6.64 14.84 -21.09
C LEU A 71 -7.89 15.65 -20.72
N GLU A 72 -8.19 16.72 -21.45
CA GLU A 72 -9.43 17.52 -21.30
C GLU A 72 -10.68 16.66 -21.53
N ASN A 73 -10.72 15.87 -22.61
CA ASN A 73 -11.82 14.97 -22.93
C ASN A 73 -12.02 13.87 -21.87
N ARG A 74 -10.93 13.35 -21.30
CA ARG A 74 -10.97 12.37 -20.19
C ARG A 74 -11.23 13.01 -18.83
N LYS A 75 -11.23 14.35 -18.71
CA LYS A 75 -11.31 15.11 -17.46
C LYS A 75 -10.16 14.80 -16.50
N TYR A 76 -9.02 14.40 -17.03
CA TYR A 76 -7.80 14.19 -16.23
C TYR A 76 -7.13 15.53 -15.96
N ARG A 77 -6.64 15.72 -14.75
CA ARG A 77 -5.92 16.94 -14.38
C ARG A 77 -4.55 16.97 -15.03
N PHE A 78 -4.16 18.13 -15.55
CA PHE A 78 -2.86 18.32 -16.16
C PHE A 78 -2.31 19.71 -15.85
N PHE A 79 -1.02 19.86 -16.07
CA PHE A 79 -0.29 21.12 -16.00
C PHE A 79 0.64 21.20 -17.23
N THR A 80 0.61 22.33 -17.91
CA THR A 80 1.47 22.60 -19.08
C THR A 80 2.71 23.38 -18.65
N GLY A 81 3.85 23.13 -19.27
CA GLY A 81 5.06 23.89 -18.96
C GLY A 81 6.18 23.60 -19.94
N ASP A 82 7.39 24.04 -19.57
CA ASP A 82 8.58 24.03 -20.43
C ASP A 82 8.79 22.68 -21.13
N PRO A 83 8.96 22.67 -22.46
CA PRO A 83 9.09 21.44 -23.23
C PRO A 83 10.42 20.69 -22.95
N LEU A 84 11.50 21.40 -22.61
CA LEU A 84 12.84 20.84 -22.43
C LEU A 84 13.24 20.68 -20.97
N ASP A 85 12.89 21.66 -20.12
CA ASP A 85 13.20 21.59 -18.69
C ASP A 85 12.06 20.91 -17.93
N VAL A 86 12.11 19.57 -17.86
CA VAL A 86 11.14 18.75 -17.10
C VAL A 86 11.18 19.11 -15.62
N ARG A 87 12.36 19.31 -15.04
CA ARG A 87 12.51 19.67 -13.64
C ARG A 87 11.81 21.00 -13.31
N LEU A 88 11.97 22.01 -14.15
CA LEU A 88 11.28 23.30 -13.98
C LEU A 88 9.75 23.12 -14.05
N ARG A 89 9.26 22.26 -14.95
CA ARG A 89 7.84 21.90 -15.06
C ARG A 89 7.32 21.31 -13.74
N TYR A 90 8.07 20.39 -13.11
CA TYR A 90 7.74 19.82 -11.81
C TYR A 90 7.70 20.88 -10.70
N ILE A 91 8.68 21.81 -10.65
CA ILE A 91 8.72 22.88 -9.65
C ILE A 91 7.49 23.79 -9.78
N LYS A 92 7.19 24.26 -10.98
CA LYS A 92 6.02 25.12 -11.23
C LYS A 92 4.69 24.44 -10.94
N ALA A 93 4.55 23.16 -11.28
CA ALA A 93 3.38 22.37 -10.95
C ALA A 93 3.25 22.19 -9.43
N ALA A 94 4.35 21.89 -8.72
CA ALA A 94 4.33 21.77 -7.26
C ALA A 94 3.94 23.07 -6.57
N GLU A 95 4.35 24.21 -7.11
CA GLU A 95 3.93 25.53 -6.63
C GLU A 95 2.43 25.76 -6.87
N PHE A 96 1.96 25.53 -8.09
CA PHE A 96 0.57 25.74 -8.48
C PHE A 96 -0.41 24.90 -7.66
N PHE A 97 -0.13 23.60 -7.49
CA PHE A 97 -0.97 22.69 -6.71
C PHE A 97 -0.69 22.72 -5.20
N LYS A 98 0.29 23.51 -4.76
CA LYS A 98 0.76 23.56 -3.36
C LYS A 98 1.16 22.17 -2.84
N ALA A 99 1.78 21.37 -3.71
CA ALA A 99 2.25 20.04 -3.35
C ALA A 99 3.42 20.14 -2.36
N GLU A 100 3.38 19.40 -1.26
CA GLU A 100 4.46 19.28 -0.30
C GLU A 100 5.43 18.15 -0.64
N ALA A 101 4.89 17.09 -1.24
CA ALA A 101 5.64 15.96 -1.76
C ALA A 101 5.09 15.50 -3.11
N ILE A 102 5.95 14.93 -3.92
CA ILE A 102 5.67 14.53 -5.29
C ILE A 102 6.01 13.04 -5.47
N LEU A 103 5.00 12.22 -5.77
CA LEU A 103 5.20 10.89 -6.33
C LEU A 103 5.46 11.07 -7.83
N ARG A 104 6.73 10.90 -8.23
CA ARG A 104 7.15 11.03 -9.63
C ARG A 104 6.90 9.75 -10.39
N LEU A 105 6.19 9.87 -11.49
CA LEU A 105 5.85 8.80 -12.42
C LEU A 105 6.08 9.27 -13.86
N THR A 106 6.19 8.32 -14.80
CA THR A 106 6.36 8.60 -16.23
C THR A 106 5.27 7.96 -17.06
N GLY A 107 4.85 8.61 -18.13
CA GLY A 107 3.72 8.21 -18.96
C GLY A 107 3.99 7.01 -19.90
N ASP A 108 5.13 6.35 -19.77
CA ASP A 108 5.54 5.17 -20.55
C ASP A 108 5.57 3.87 -19.72
N ASN A 109 5.15 3.91 -18.46
CA ASN A 109 5.15 2.79 -17.53
C ASN A 109 3.73 2.36 -17.17
N PRO A 110 3.05 1.50 -17.96
CA PRO A 110 1.65 1.15 -17.72
C PRO A 110 1.43 0.22 -16.54
N PHE A 111 2.48 -0.41 -16.00
CA PHE A 111 2.42 -1.47 -15.01
C PHE A 111 2.97 -1.07 -13.64
N TYR A 112 2.81 0.20 -13.24
CA TYR A 112 3.15 0.58 -11.87
C TYR A 112 2.61 -0.43 -10.85
N ASP A 113 3.48 -0.97 -10.01
CA ASP A 113 3.10 -1.92 -8.96
C ASP A 113 2.41 -1.17 -7.82
N THR A 114 1.10 -1.29 -7.73
CA THR A 114 0.28 -0.56 -6.78
C THR A 114 0.56 -0.96 -5.33
N LEU A 115 0.99 -2.22 -5.07
CA LEU A 115 1.37 -2.68 -3.75
C LEU A 115 2.64 -1.97 -3.27
N HIS A 116 3.66 -1.91 -4.12
CA HIS A 116 4.93 -1.24 -3.79
C HIS A 116 4.80 0.29 -3.78
N LEU A 117 3.92 0.87 -4.61
CA LEU A 117 3.62 2.30 -4.50
C LEU A 117 2.92 2.65 -3.19
N ASP A 118 1.95 1.83 -2.73
CA ASP A 118 1.34 2.04 -1.42
C ASP A 118 2.37 1.85 -0.28
N GLN A 119 3.22 0.84 -0.36
CA GLN A 119 4.33 0.65 0.58
C GLN A 119 5.26 1.87 0.65
N LEU A 120 5.61 2.43 -0.50
CA LEU A 120 6.42 3.63 -0.61
C LEU A 120 5.75 4.85 0.05
N LEU A 121 4.47 5.06 -0.22
CA LEU A 121 3.67 6.15 0.36
C LEU A 121 3.56 6.01 1.89
N GLN A 122 3.24 4.81 2.41
CA GLN A 122 3.14 4.53 3.84
C GLN A 122 4.48 4.79 4.55
N SER A 123 5.59 4.27 4.00
CA SER A 123 6.93 4.49 4.56
C SER A 123 7.33 5.96 4.51
N PHE A 124 7.07 6.67 3.41
CA PHE A 124 7.38 8.09 3.27
C PHE A 124 6.64 8.95 4.30
N GLN A 125 5.37 8.67 4.55
CA GLN A 125 4.56 9.39 5.55
C GLN A 125 5.07 9.18 6.96
N PHE A 126 5.56 7.99 7.29
CA PHE A 126 6.09 7.65 8.61
C PHE A 126 7.50 8.20 8.83
N THR A 127 8.43 7.90 7.91
CA THR A 127 9.87 8.21 8.07
C THR A 127 10.24 9.61 7.63
N LYS A 128 9.41 10.28 6.82
CA LYS A 128 9.55 11.66 6.34
C LYS A 128 10.93 11.97 5.70
N PRO A 129 11.44 11.17 4.76
CA PRO A 129 12.69 11.44 4.08
C PRO A 129 12.58 12.61 3.09
N ASP A 130 13.71 13.05 2.51
CA ASP A 130 13.72 14.00 1.41
C ASP A 130 13.42 13.33 0.07
N LEU A 131 13.88 12.07 -0.10
CA LEU A 131 13.62 11.21 -1.25
C LEU A 131 13.46 9.77 -0.77
N ALA A 132 12.49 9.05 -1.32
CA ALA A 132 12.36 7.60 -1.16
C ALA A 132 11.99 6.92 -2.49
N TYR A 133 12.43 5.68 -2.66
CA TYR A 133 12.07 4.83 -3.79
C TYR A 133 12.23 3.35 -3.44
N VAL A 134 11.52 2.49 -4.17
CA VAL A 134 11.65 1.04 -4.02
C VAL A 134 12.72 0.53 -5.00
N THR A 135 13.61 -0.28 -4.49
CA THR A 135 14.64 -0.99 -5.28
C THR A 135 14.16 -2.40 -5.63
N GLU A 136 14.87 -3.07 -6.52
CA GLU A 136 14.64 -4.49 -6.83
C GLU A 136 13.22 -4.76 -7.35
N LEU A 137 12.74 -3.93 -8.29
CA LEU A 137 11.52 -4.13 -9.07
C LEU A 137 11.85 -4.26 -10.56
N PRO A 138 10.99 -4.92 -11.37
CA PRO A 138 11.11 -4.88 -12.82
C PRO A 138 11.11 -3.43 -13.32
N LEU A 139 11.90 -3.18 -14.36
CA LEU A 139 11.97 -1.86 -14.97
C LEU A 139 10.58 -1.40 -15.44
N GLY A 140 10.17 -0.19 -15.02
CA GLY A 140 8.88 0.39 -15.36
C GLY A 140 7.78 0.15 -14.33
N MET A 141 8.04 -0.56 -13.21
CA MET A 141 7.03 -0.84 -12.20
C MET A 141 7.14 0.01 -10.93
N GLY A 142 8.29 0.64 -10.69
CA GLY A 142 8.53 1.47 -9.52
C GLY A 142 8.27 2.96 -9.75
N GLY A 143 8.07 3.67 -8.65
CA GLY A 143 8.04 5.15 -8.59
C GLY A 143 9.05 5.68 -7.57
N GLU A 144 9.21 6.99 -7.54
CA GLU A 144 9.99 7.68 -6.52
C GLU A 144 9.18 8.83 -5.92
N ILE A 145 9.37 9.08 -4.64
CA ILE A 145 8.69 10.18 -3.95
C ILE A 145 9.73 11.09 -3.29
N PHE A 146 9.56 12.39 -3.46
CA PHE A 146 10.45 13.38 -2.85
C PHE A 146 9.68 14.62 -2.39
N THR A 147 10.28 15.34 -1.42
CA THR A 147 9.71 16.59 -0.94
C THR A 147 9.89 17.70 -1.96
N ARG A 148 8.94 18.64 -2.01
CA ARG A 148 9.06 19.87 -2.80
C ARG A 148 10.34 20.62 -2.45
N LYS A 149 10.69 20.72 -1.18
CA LYS A 149 11.91 21.38 -0.70
C LYS A 149 13.19 20.78 -1.29
N ALA A 150 13.27 19.45 -1.40
CA ALA A 150 14.39 18.78 -2.02
C ALA A 150 14.45 19.03 -3.55
N LEU A 151 13.30 19.07 -4.21
CA LEU A 151 13.19 19.36 -5.64
C LEU A 151 13.64 20.80 -5.97
N GLU A 152 13.26 21.79 -5.16
CA GLU A 152 13.57 23.20 -5.37
C GLU A 152 15.05 23.54 -5.12
N TRP A 153 15.78 22.69 -4.39
CA TRP A 153 17.20 22.90 -4.16
C TRP A 153 18.00 22.84 -5.47
N ARG A 154 18.87 23.84 -5.67
CA ARG A 154 19.73 23.96 -6.85
C ARG A 154 21.17 23.62 -6.50
N PRO A 155 21.82 22.69 -7.22
CA PRO A 155 23.26 22.49 -7.12
C PRO A 155 24.00 23.72 -7.66
N GLN A 156 25.28 23.87 -7.28
CA GLN A 156 26.11 24.98 -7.78
C GLN A 156 26.23 24.97 -9.31
N VAL A 157 26.26 23.78 -9.92
CA VAL A 157 26.24 23.56 -11.37
C VAL A 157 25.01 22.73 -11.71
N LEU A 158 24.10 23.31 -12.49
CA LEU A 158 22.93 22.61 -13.01
C LEU A 158 23.24 22.16 -14.45
N GLU A 159 23.43 20.87 -14.65
CA GLU A 159 23.70 20.26 -15.95
C GLU A 159 22.40 19.94 -16.70
N GLU A 160 22.46 19.78 -18.04
CA GLU A 160 21.28 19.43 -18.87
C GLU A 160 20.60 18.14 -18.38
N ARG A 161 21.37 17.13 -17.94
CA ARG A 161 20.82 15.87 -17.41
C ARG A 161 19.96 16.08 -16.15
N HIS A 162 20.20 17.11 -15.37
CA HIS A 162 19.36 17.45 -14.19
C HIS A 162 18.00 18.05 -14.61
N LYS A 163 17.91 18.66 -15.81
CA LYS A 163 16.64 19.18 -16.33
C LYS A 163 15.71 18.04 -16.74
N GLU A 164 16.25 16.96 -17.30
CA GLU A 164 15.48 15.79 -17.73
C GLU A 164 15.22 14.82 -16.57
N HIS A 165 16.25 14.53 -15.75
CA HIS A 165 16.19 13.58 -14.63
C HIS A 165 15.91 14.29 -13.33
N VAL A 166 14.65 14.53 -13.04
CA VAL A 166 14.10 15.43 -12.00
C VAL A 166 14.72 15.23 -10.60
N SER A 167 14.95 13.97 -10.18
CA SER A 167 15.51 13.63 -8.84
C SER A 167 17.02 13.43 -8.83
N LEU A 168 17.70 13.57 -9.97
CA LEU A 168 19.12 13.23 -10.09
C LEU A 168 19.99 14.09 -9.18
N SER A 169 19.72 15.40 -9.13
CA SER A 169 20.44 16.32 -8.25
C SER A 169 20.32 15.98 -6.77
N ILE A 170 19.21 15.38 -6.34
CA ILE A 170 19.01 14.90 -4.97
C ILE A 170 19.86 13.63 -4.75
N LYS A 171 19.80 12.67 -5.68
CA LYS A 171 20.51 11.38 -5.60
C LYS A 171 22.04 11.53 -5.60
N GLU A 172 22.56 12.55 -6.30
CA GLU A 172 23.98 12.85 -6.35
C GLU A 172 24.51 13.60 -5.12
N ASN A 173 23.61 14.05 -4.23
CA ASN A 173 23.97 14.76 -3.00
C ASN A 173 23.44 14.04 -1.72
N PRO A 174 23.80 12.77 -1.49
CA PRO A 174 23.27 11.97 -0.38
C PRO A 174 23.71 12.50 1.00
N HIS A 175 24.79 13.28 1.09
CA HIS A 175 25.24 13.93 2.31
C HIS A 175 24.33 15.09 2.75
N ARG A 176 23.54 15.64 1.81
CA ARG A 176 22.63 16.77 2.05
C ARG A 176 21.20 16.32 2.30
N PHE A 177 20.80 15.20 1.70
CA PHE A 177 19.43 14.72 1.71
C PHE A 177 19.31 13.38 2.39
N ARG A 178 18.26 13.21 3.17
CA ARG A 178 17.90 11.94 3.73
C ARG A 178 17.18 11.09 2.65
N ILE A 179 17.94 10.15 2.07
CA ILE A 179 17.47 9.28 1.00
C ILE A 179 17.17 7.91 1.57
N THR A 180 15.93 7.46 1.41
CA THR A 180 15.47 6.14 1.82
C THR A 180 15.31 5.22 0.62
N LYS A 181 15.96 4.06 0.67
CA LYS A 181 15.83 2.97 -0.29
C LYS A 181 15.03 1.85 0.36
N LEU A 182 13.90 1.49 -0.21
CA LEU A 182 13.08 0.38 0.28
C LEU A 182 13.35 -0.86 -0.55
N SER A 183 13.52 -2.01 0.10
CA SER A 183 13.55 -3.30 -0.58
C SER A 183 12.16 -3.66 -1.10
N SER A 184 12.09 -4.38 -2.22
CA SER A 184 10.83 -4.93 -2.73
C SER A 184 10.36 -6.11 -1.88
N LEU A 185 9.06 -6.42 -1.93
CA LEU A 185 8.45 -7.59 -1.31
C LEU A 185 8.66 -8.88 -2.14
N LEU A 186 9.68 -8.90 -2.97
CA LEU A 186 10.07 -10.06 -3.75
C LEU A 186 11.07 -10.91 -2.95
N THR A 187 10.95 -12.21 -3.06
CA THR A 187 11.94 -13.15 -2.52
C THR A 187 13.26 -13.06 -3.30
N GLU A 188 14.35 -13.52 -2.71
CA GLU A 188 15.66 -13.53 -3.39
C GLU A 188 15.63 -14.35 -4.69
N LYS A 189 14.84 -15.41 -4.75
CA LYS A 189 14.61 -16.19 -5.98
C LYS A 189 13.93 -15.35 -7.06
N GLU A 190 12.85 -14.65 -6.72
CA GLU A 190 12.11 -13.78 -7.65
C GLU A 190 12.99 -12.62 -8.15
N LYS A 191 13.87 -12.08 -7.32
CA LYS A 191 14.80 -11.01 -7.72
C LYS A 191 15.81 -11.42 -8.79
N GLN A 192 16.18 -12.70 -8.86
CA GLN A 192 17.11 -13.21 -9.89
C GLN A 192 16.56 -13.06 -11.32
N VAL A 193 15.26 -12.97 -11.48
CA VAL A 193 14.59 -12.83 -12.78
C VAL A 193 14.55 -11.38 -13.27
N LEU A 194 14.67 -10.40 -12.40
CA LEU A 194 14.48 -8.98 -12.70
C LEU A 194 15.30 -8.44 -13.87
N PRO A 195 16.58 -8.83 -14.07
CA PRO A 195 17.35 -8.34 -15.22
C PRO A 195 16.77 -8.71 -16.60
N LYS A 196 15.89 -9.73 -16.61
CA LYS A 196 15.23 -10.22 -17.85
C LYS A 196 13.88 -9.56 -18.11
N LEU A 197 13.38 -8.74 -17.17
CA LEU A 197 12.06 -8.13 -17.24
C LEU A 197 12.16 -6.62 -17.53
N ARG A 198 11.69 -6.23 -18.72
CA ARG A 198 11.56 -4.84 -19.14
C ARG A 198 10.09 -4.54 -19.43
N LEU A 199 9.47 -3.67 -18.63
CA LEU A 199 8.03 -3.40 -18.64
C LEU A 199 7.70 -1.91 -18.89
N THR A 200 8.70 -1.14 -19.33
CA THR A 200 8.53 0.21 -19.86
C THR A 200 8.26 0.16 -21.35
N VAL A 201 7.55 1.14 -21.88
CA VAL A 201 7.22 1.23 -23.32
C VAL A 201 8.02 2.35 -23.97
N ASP A 202 9.09 2.00 -24.70
CA ASP A 202 9.91 2.95 -25.45
C ASP A 202 9.88 2.70 -26.95
N GLU A 203 9.75 1.45 -27.37
CA GLU A 203 9.81 0.99 -28.75
C GLU A 203 8.59 0.15 -29.11
N PRO A 204 8.31 -0.09 -30.41
CA PRO A 204 7.19 -0.95 -30.84
C PRO A 204 7.19 -2.33 -30.20
N LYS A 205 8.37 -2.95 -30.05
CA LYS A 205 8.53 -4.27 -29.41
C LYS A 205 8.14 -4.26 -27.94
N ASP A 206 8.44 -3.17 -27.22
CA ASP A 206 8.00 -3.01 -25.83
C ASP A 206 6.47 -2.98 -25.76
N PHE A 207 5.83 -2.22 -26.67
CA PHE A 207 4.37 -2.11 -26.71
C PHE A 207 3.68 -3.44 -27.00
N GLU A 208 4.22 -4.25 -27.91
CA GLU A 208 3.72 -5.59 -28.20
C GLU A 208 3.86 -6.51 -26.99
N THR A 209 5.03 -6.53 -26.33
CA THR A 209 5.29 -7.34 -25.14
C THR A 209 4.33 -6.96 -24.01
N VAL A 210 4.20 -5.66 -23.71
CA VAL A 210 3.31 -5.13 -22.68
C VAL A 210 1.84 -5.46 -23.00
N SER A 211 1.42 -5.38 -24.27
CA SER A 211 0.06 -5.76 -24.70
C SER A 211 -0.23 -7.25 -24.47
N ARG A 212 0.72 -8.14 -24.74
CA ARG A 212 0.59 -9.57 -24.49
C ARG A 212 0.46 -9.88 -22.99
N ILE A 213 1.32 -9.29 -22.17
CA ILE A 213 1.28 -9.43 -20.70
C ILE A 213 -0.07 -8.98 -20.18
N PHE A 214 -0.56 -7.82 -20.65
CA PHE A 214 -1.84 -7.26 -20.23
C PHE A 214 -2.99 -8.24 -20.53
N ASN A 215 -3.05 -8.80 -21.76
CA ASN A 215 -4.08 -9.76 -22.14
C ASN A 215 -4.07 -11.03 -21.27
N LEU A 216 -2.89 -11.47 -20.82
CA LEU A 216 -2.77 -12.71 -20.03
C LEU A 216 -3.09 -12.51 -18.55
N LEU A 217 -2.88 -11.32 -18.00
CA LEU A 217 -2.99 -11.08 -16.56
C LEU A 217 -4.22 -10.27 -16.14
N ASN A 218 -4.71 -9.34 -16.99
CA ASN A 218 -5.73 -8.35 -16.62
C ASN A 218 -7.04 -8.98 -16.16
N ASP A 219 -7.53 -10.02 -16.82
CA ASP A 219 -8.82 -10.64 -16.50
C ASP A 219 -8.81 -11.31 -15.12
N ARG A 220 -7.63 -11.76 -14.68
CA ARG A 220 -7.46 -12.39 -13.36
C ARG A 220 -7.24 -11.35 -12.27
N ASN A 221 -6.46 -10.33 -12.56
CA ASN A 221 -6.13 -9.25 -11.66
C ASN A 221 -5.82 -7.97 -12.44
N PRO A 222 -6.73 -6.99 -12.53
CA PRO A 222 -6.48 -5.73 -13.25
C PRO A 222 -5.29 -4.93 -12.71
N PHE A 223 -4.92 -5.18 -11.46
CA PHE A 223 -3.81 -4.52 -10.76
C PHE A 223 -2.63 -5.47 -10.50
N PHE A 224 -2.41 -6.45 -11.40
CA PHE A 224 -1.27 -7.34 -11.32
C PHE A 224 0.04 -6.55 -11.12
N GLY A 225 0.93 -7.08 -10.29
CA GLY A 225 2.19 -6.46 -9.91
C GLY A 225 3.42 -7.23 -10.40
N ALA A 226 4.55 -6.94 -9.77
CA ALA A 226 5.83 -7.56 -10.09
C ALA A 226 5.80 -9.08 -9.94
N LYS A 227 5.16 -9.57 -8.88
CA LYS A 227 5.08 -11.02 -8.59
C LYS A 227 4.35 -11.77 -9.70
N GLU A 228 3.20 -11.28 -10.15
CA GLU A 228 2.44 -11.91 -11.25
C GLU A 228 3.20 -11.86 -12.57
N CYS A 229 3.93 -10.76 -12.85
CA CYS A 229 4.79 -10.69 -14.04
C CYS A 229 5.94 -11.69 -13.99
N ILE A 230 6.56 -11.89 -12.83
CA ILE A 230 7.62 -12.89 -12.63
C ILE A 230 7.05 -14.31 -12.80
N GLN A 231 5.91 -14.62 -12.20
CA GLN A 231 5.23 -15.91 -12.36
C GLN A 231 4.85 -16.20 -13.82
N LEU A 232 4.41 -15.17 -14.56
CA LEU A 232 4.16 -15.30 -15.99
C LEU A 232 5.46 -15.57 -16.76
N PHE A 233 6.56 -14.88 -16.42
CA PHE A 233 7.86 -15.11 -17.06
C PHE A 233 8.37 -16.53 -16.80
N GLU A 234 8.28 -17.03 -15.58
CA GLU A 234 8.68 -18.40 -15.24
C GLU A 234 7.88 -19.45 -16.03
N LYS A 235 6.59 -19.19 -16.25
CA LYS A 235 5.68 -20.11 -16.96
C LYS A 235 5.76 -19.98 -18.47
N GLU A 236 5.84 -18.77 -18.99
CA GLU A 236 5.78 -18.45 -20.41
C GLU A 236 6.86 -17.41 -20.81
N PRO A 237 8.16 -17.77 -20.75
CA PRO A 237 9.25 -16.81 -20.97
C PRO A 237 9.23 -16.18 -22.37
N ASN A 238 8.66 -16.88 -23.37
CA ASN A 238 8.54 -16.39 -24.75
C ASN A 238 7.70 -15.10 -24.88
N VAL A 239 6.83 -14.81 -23.91
CA VAL A 239 6.05 -13.56 -23.89
C VAL A 239 6.98 -12.33 -23.80
N PHE A 240 8.14 -12.47 -23.19
CA PHE A 240 9.08 -11.40 -22.87
C PHE A 240 10.29 -11.31 -23.81
N VAL A 241 10.46 -12.23 -24.76
CA VAL A 241 11.65 -12.27 -25.64
C VAL A 241 11.74 -11.08 -26.58
N GLY A 242 10.61 -10.44 -26.90
CA GLY A 242 10.54 -9.40 -27.93
C GLY A 242 11.36 -8.13 -27.63
N ASN A 243 11.66 -7.82 -26.36
CA ASN A 243 12.30 -6.55 -25.97
C ASN A 243 13.54 -6.69 -25.09
N GLN A 244 14.11 -7.88 -24.98
CA GLN A 244 15.31 -8.13 -24.15
C GLN A 244 16.56 -7.43 -24.69
N ASP A 245 16.64 -7.20 -26.01
CA ASP A 245 17.80 -6.59 -26.68
C ASP A 245 17.77 -5.06 -26.69
N VAL A 246 16.75 -4.43 -26.09
CA VAL A 246 16.62 -2.97 -26.04
C VAL A 246 17.57 -2.39 -25.01
N GLU A 247 18.58 -1.64 -25.45
CA GLU A 247 19.56 -1.01 -24.57
C GLU A 247 18.93 -0.03 -23.58
N GLN A 248 19.37 -0.12 -22.33
CA GLN A 248 18.94 0.75 -21.25
C GLN A 248 20.06 1.69 -20.80
N ILE A 249 19.78 2.99 -20.80
CA ILE A 249 20.70 3.97 -20.20
C ILE A 249 20.55 3.88 -18.67
N ARG A 250 21.56 3.29 -18.01
CA ARG A 250 21.63 3.21 -16.53
C ARG A 250 22.58 4.29 -16.03
N PHE A 251 22.08 5.19 -15.19
CA PHE A 251 22.95 6.05 -14.40
C PHE A 251 23.40 5.28 -13.14
N GLN A 252 24.72 5.05 -13.02
CA GLN A 252 25.28 4.51 -11.80
C GLN A 252 25.29 5.63 -10.75
N THR A 253 24.40 5.57 -9.77
CA THR A 253 24.52 6.35 -8.54
C THR A 253 25.48 5.63 -7.61
N GLN A 254 26.44 6.35 -7.02
CA GLN A 254 27.32 5.78 -6.00
C GLN A 254 26.47 5.21 -4.87
N SER A 255 26.65 3.93 -4.56
CA SER A 255 25.97 3.31 -3.45
C SER A 255 26.53 3.91 -2.14
N THR A 256 25.71 4.61 -1.38
CA THR A 256 26.02 4.90 0.01
C THR A 256 26.24 3.57 0.74
N LYS A 257 27.37 3.42 1.42
CA LYS A 257 27.64 2.25 2.26
C LYS A 257 26.52 2.14 3.28
N ILE A 258 25.79 1.02 3.25
CA ILE A 258 24.81 0.67 4.28
C ILE A 258 25.65 0.40 5.54
N THR A 259 25.44 1.20 6.59
CA THR A 259 26.23 1.11 7.83
C THR A 259 25.69 0.05 8.79
N ASN A 260 24.43 -0.34 8.68
CA ASN A 260 23.83 -1.40 9.48
C ASN A 260 23.73 -2.69 8.66
N GLN A 261 24.40 -3.76 9.10
CA GLN A 261 24.55 -5.01 8.35
C GLN A 261 23.61 -6.12 8.82
N PHE A 262 22.77 -5.88 9.84
CA PHE A 262 21.84 -6.91 10.31
C PHE A 262 20.88 -7.36 9.21
N ARG A 263 20.79 -8.66 9.03
CA ARG A 263 19.92 -9.36 8.07
C ARG A 263 18.63 -9.74 8.78
N VAL A 264 17.53 -9.08 8.42
CA VAL A 264 16.22 -9.27 9.05
C VAL A 264 15.25 -9.88 8.05
N GLY A 265 14.76 -11.08 8.33
CA GLY A 265 13.72 -11.74 7.55
C GLY A 265 12.34 -11.51 8.15
N ILE A 266 11.32 -11.41 7.31
CA ILE A 266 9.92 -11.41 7.72
C ILE A 266 9.20 -12.57 7.05
N LEU A 267 8.62 -13.46 7.87
CA LEU A 267 7.77 -14.57 7.48
C LEU A 267 6.34 -14.31 7.96
N VAL A 268 5.39 -14.38 7.04
CA VAL A 268 3.97 -14.09 7.33
C VAL A 268 3.12 -15.34 7.12
N GLY A 269 2.19 -15.59 8.02
CA GLY A 269 1.21 -16.66 7.89
C GLY A 269 0.34 -16.49 6.64
N ASP A 270 -0.16 -17.61 6.09
CA ASP A 270 -0.96 -17.64 4.86
C ASP A 270 -2.20 -16.72 4.98
N PRO A 271 -2.32 -15.67 4.14
CA PRO A 271 -3.47 -14.76 4.16
C PRO A 271 -4.82 -15.44 3.89
N LYS A 272 -4.83 -16.58 3.21
CA LYS A 272 -6.07 -17.35 2.97
C LYS A 272 -6.59 -17.99 4.26
N LYS A 273 -5.68 -18.35 5.17
CA LYS A 273 -5.99 -18.97 6.46
C LYS A 273 -6.26 -17.95 7.56
N PHE A 274 -5.45 -16.88 7.62
CA PHE A 274 -5.46 -15.92 8.73
C PHE A 274 -6.03 -14.54 8.37
N GLY A 275 -6.40 -14.31 7.11
CA GLY A 275 -6.82 -13.01 6.60
C GLY A 275 -5.65 -12.09 6.20
N SER A 276 -5.97 -10.97 5.56
CA SER A 276 -4.97 -10.03 5.03
C SER A 276 -4.27 -9.17 6.09
N GLY A 277 -4.77 -9.13 7.33
CA GLY A 277 -4.25 -8.25 8.38
C GLY A 277 -2.77 -8.48 8.70
N HIS A 278 -2.34 -9.75 8.78
CA HIS A 278 -0.94 -10.12 8.99
C HIS A 278 -0.04 -9.61 7.85
N PHE A 279 -0.46 -9.84 6.61
CA PHE A 279 0.28 -9.37 5.43
C PHE A 279 0.39 -7.83 5.41
N GLU A 280 -0.71 -7.11 5.61
CA GLU A 280 -0.74 -5.65 5.55
C GLU A 280 0.18 -4.99 6.59
N ARG A 281 0.16 -5.45 7.85
CA ARG A 281 1.01 -4.89 8.89
C ARG A 281 2.48 -5.26 8.73
N SER A 282 2.76 -6.49 8.29
CA SER A 282 4.13 -6.97 8.09
C SER A 282 4.81 -6.31 6.90
N ARG A 283 4.10 -6.02 5.80
CA ARG A 283 4.69 -5.29 4.67
C ARG A 283 5.05 -3.84 5.04
N ILE A 284 4.28 -3.20 5.93
CA ILE A 284 4.62 -1.88 6.46
C ILE A 284 5.87 -2.00 7.36
N LEU A 285 5.90 -2.97 8.29
CA LEU A 285 7.09 -3.22 9.12
C LEU A 285 8.32 -3.47 8.26
N PHE A 286 8.21 -4.29 7.21
CA PHE A 286 9.28 -4.56 6.27
C PHE A 286 9.84 -3.27 5.63
N ALA A 287 8.95 -2.39 5.18
CA ALA A 287 9.35 -1.10 4.62
C ALA A 287 10.05 -0.20 5.65
N LEU A 288 9.57 -0.20 6.90
CA LEU A 288 10.14 0.61 7.97
C LEU A 288 11.52 0.09 8.40
N LEU A 289 11.71 -1.22 8.51
CA LEU A 289 13.02 -1.84 8.75
C LEU A 289 13.99 -1.55 7.60
N SER A 290 13.53 -1.67 6.36
CA SER A 290 14.32 -1.30 5.18
C SER A 290 14.71 0.19 5.20
N ALA A 291 13.78 1.08 5.58
CA ALA A 291 14.03 2.51 5.74
C ALA A 291 15.03 2.82 6.88
N ALA A 292 15.08 1.99 7.92
CA ALA A 292 16.07 2.05 8.99
C ALA A 292 17.42 1.43 8.61
N SER A 293 17.60 1.10 7.32
CA SER A 293 18.85 0.57 6.74
C SER A 293 19.21 -0.86 7.15
N TYR A 294 18.25 -1.65 7.66
CA TYR A 294 18.42 -3.08 7.79
C TYR A 294 18.42 -3.76 6.41
N LYS A 295 19.19 -4.84 6.26
CA LYS A 295 19.09 -5.70 5.09
C LYS A 295 17.89 -6.63 5.25
N THR A 296 16.79 -6.30 4.60
CA THR A 296 15.49 -6.96 4.79
C THR A 296 15.22 -8.02 3.73
N PHE A 297 14.60 -9.14 4.14
CA PHE A 297 14.23 -10.27 3.29
C PHE A 297 12.76 -10.62 3.51
N TRP A 298 11.99 -10.65 2.43
CA TRP A 298 10.63 -11.17 2.45
C TRP A 298 10.66 -12.67 2.19
N LEU A 299 10.07 -13.46 3.09
CA LEU A 299 10.20 -14.91 3.09
C LEU A 299 8.87 -15.61 2.83
N GLU A 300 8.91 -16.72 2.12
CA GLU A 300 7.77 -17.64 1.94
C GLU A 300 7.91 -18.88 2.85
N ASP A 301 9.14 -19.26 3.21
CA ASP A 301 9.46 -20.40 4.05
C ASP A 301 10.46 -20.03 5.14
N PHE A 302 10.62 -20.89 6.13
CA PHE A 302 11.62 -20.75 7.17
C PHE A 302 13.05 -20.84 6.59
N PRO A 303 13.92 -19.87 6.87
CA PRO A 303 15.31 -19.88 6.42
C PRO A 303 16.16 -20.91 7.19
N ALA A 304 17.36 -21.23 6.69
CA ALA A 304 18.31 -22.02 7.44
C ALA A 304 18.85 -21.26 8.67
N ASP A 305 19.21 -22.00 9.74
CA ASP A 305 19.77 -21.40 10.96
C ASP A 305 21.10 -20.67 10.69
N GLY A 306 21.18 -19.42 11.09
CA GLY A 306 22.33 -18.54 10.85
C GLY A 306 22.33 -17.84 9.49
N GLU A 307 21.34 -18.05 8.64
CA GLU A 307 21.17 -17.30 7.40
C GLU A 307 20.77 -15.86 7.66
N LEU A 308 20.04 -15.62 8.75
CA LEU A 308 19.61 -14.30 9.21
C LEU A 308 20.09 -14.02 10.63
N ASP A 309 20.20 -12.75 10.97
CA ASP A 309 20.49 -12.31 12.34
C ASP A 309 19.18 -12.25 13.16
N LEU A 310 18.05 -11.93 12.49
CA LEU A 310 16.72 -11.91 13.07
C LEU A 310 15.69 -12.45 12.08
N LEU A 311 14.79 -13.31 12.56
CA LEU A 311 13.56 -13.71 11.88
C LEU A 311 12.35 -13.19 12.65
N VAL A 312 11.57 -12.31 12.02
CA VAL A 312 10.28 -11.85 12.53
C VAL A 312 9.19 -12.75 11.94
N VAL A 313 8.39 -13.38 12.80
CA VAL A 313 7.30 -14.27 12.39
C VAL A 313 5.96 -13.66 12.78
N ASP A 314 5.16 -13.30 11.80
CA ASP A 314 3.79 -12.79 11.99
C ASP A 314 2.76 -13.87 11.66
N SER A 315 2.55 -14.76 12.61
CA SER A 315 1.56 -15.83 12.51
C SER A 315 1.16 -16.30 13.90
N ARG A 316 -0.14 -16.58 14.12
CA ARG A 316 -0.66 -16.91 15.46
C ARG A 316 -0.11 -18.20 16.02
N ASP A 317 -0.06 -19.27 15.23
CA ASP A 317 0.16 -20.63 15.75
C ASP A 317 1.06 -21.49 14.86
N ILE A 318 1.91 -20.89 14.04
CA ILE A 318 2.85 -21.64 13.23
C ILE A 318 3.95 -22.23 14.13
N PRO A 319 4.23 -23.54 14.08
CA PRO A 319 5.36 -24.11 14.80
C PRO A 319 6.68 -23.52 14.33
N ILE A 320 7.50 -23.07 15.25
CA ILE A 320 8.81 -22.48 14.95
C ILE A 320 9.88 -23.58 14.99
N PRO A 321 10.65 -23.79 13.91
CA PRO A 321 11.81 -24.69 13.94
C PRO A 321 12.82 -24.26 15.01
N GLU A 322 13.66 -25.20 15.46
CA GLU A 322 14.71 -24.84 16.40
C GLU A 322 15.84 -24.08 15.71
N TYR A 323 16.15 -22.91 16.26
CA TYR A 323 17.24 -22.05 15.83
C TYR A 323 18.23 -21.85 16.98
N SER A 324 19.51 -21.87 16.68
CA SER A 324 20.60 -21.65 17.64
C SER A 324 21.41 -20.37 17.35
N LYS A 325 21.39 -19.90 16.10
CA LYS A 325 22.13 -18.73 15.61
C LYS A 325 21.22 -17.57 15.19
N THR A 326 20.05 -17.88 14.66
CA THR A 326 19.07 -16.88 14.24
C THR A 326 18.16 -16.53 15.41
N ARG A 327 18.08 -15.25 15.78
CA ARG A 327 17.13 -14.75 16.79
C ARG A 327 15.72 -14.76 16.22
N ILE A 328 14.73 -15.08 17.06
CA ILE A 328 13.32 -15.14 16.68
C ILE A 328 12.52 -14.07 17.41
N PHE A 329 11.73 -13.30 16.69
CA PHE A 329 10.82 -12.33 17.24
C PHE A 329 9.40 -12.56 16.70
N LEU A 330 8.44 -12.82 17.60
CA LEU A 330 7.09 -13.24 17.26
C LEU A 330 6.14 -12.04 17.32
N LEU A 331 5.31 -11.88 16.30
CA LEU A 331 4.22 -10.92 16.29
C LEU A 331 2.89 -11.64 16.50
N ASP A 332 2.14 -11.22 17.52
CA ASP A 332 0.77 -11.70 17.78
C ASP A 332 0.67 -13.23 17.83
N HIS A 333 1.67 -13.87 18.40
CA HIS A 333 1.77 -15.33 18.48
C HIS A 333 1.19 -15.83 19.81
N PHE A 334 0.27 -16.81 19.76
CA PHE A 334 -0.44 -17.33 20.93
C PHE A 334 -0.04 -18.76 21.30
N GLY A 335 0.79 -19.41 20.46
CA GLY A 335 1.28 -20.75 20.68
C GLY A 335 2.32 -20.89 21.81
N PRO A 336 2.77 -22.13 22.11
CA PRO A 336 3.70 -22.41 23.20
C PRO A 336 5.08 -21.75 23.03
N ASP A 337 5.50 -21.52 21.80
CA ASP A 337 6.78 -20.89 21.48
C ASP A 337 6.88 -19.42 21.94
N ARG A 338 5.74 -18.78 22.25
CA ARG A 338 5.69 -17.42 22.80
C ARG A 338 6.58 -17.23 24.03
N LYS A 339 6.69 -18.23 24.90
CA LYS A 339 7.52 -18.15 26.13
C LYS A 339 9.03 -18.32 25.85
N LYS A 340 9.37 -18.88 24.69
CA LYS A 340 10.75 -19.22 24.30
C LYS A 340 11.44 -18.05 23.60
N TYR A 341 10.69 -17.22 22.87
CA TYR A 341 11.24 -16.20 21.97
C TYR A 341 10.77 -14.78 22.34
N GLY A 342 11.45 -13.76 21.80
CA GLY A 342 10.97 -12.39 21.86
C GLY A 342 9.60 -12.25 21.20
N HIS A 343 8.70 -11.43 21.76
CA HIS A 343 7.36 -11.29 21.22
C HIS A 343 6.76 -9.91 21.44
N TYR A 344 5.86 -9.53 20.53
CA TYR A 344 5.11 -8.28 20.56
C TYR A 344 3.62 -8.57 20.40
N ASP A 345 2.82 -8.19 21.43
CA ASP A 345 1.37 -8.33 21.40
C ASP A 345 0.76 -7.05 20.88
N LEU A 346 0.25 -7.11 19.68
CA LEU A 346 -0.38 -5.97 19.02
C LEU A 346 -1.92 -6.03 19.05
N LEU A 347 -2.50 -7.17 19.42
CA LEU A 347 -3.93 -7.33 19.62
C LEU A 347 -4.21 -7.92 21.01
N PRO A 348 -5.29 -7.51 21.69
CA PRO A 348 -5.62 -8.04 23.01
C PRO A 348 -6.00 -9.51 22.94
N HIS A 349 -5.57 -10.28 23.94
CA HIS A 349 -5.95 -11.67 24.10
C HIS A 349 -6.34 -11.94 25.56
N PRO A 350 -7.51 -12.55 25.86
CA PRO A 350 -8.04 -12.66 27.20
C PRO A 350 -7.17 -13.47 28.17
N THR A 351 -6.37 -14.41 27.67
CA THR A 351 -5.55 -15.30 28.50
C THR A 351 -4.06 -14.97 28.52
N ILE A 352 -3.58 -14.05 27.66
CA ILE A 352 -2.15 -13.84 27.42
C ILE A 352 -1.73 -12.37 27.55
N SER A 353 -2.68 -11.46 27.68
CA SER A 353 -2.47 -10.03 27.42
C SER A 353 -1.99 -9.21 28.64
N ASP A 354 -1.15 -9.75 29.49
CA ASP A 354 -0.48 -9.02 30.56
C ASP A 354 0.42 -7.87 30.07
N ARG A 355 0.92 -7.96 28.82
CA ARG A 355 1.74 -6.93 28.16
C ARG A 355 1.00 -6.11 27.11
N PHE A 356 -0.28 -6.36 26.87
CA PHE A 356 -1.05 -5.60 25.88
C PHE A 356 -1.43 -4.21 26.38
N SER A 357 -1.24 -3.20 25.54
CA SER A 357 -1.86 -1.87 25.66
C SER A 357 -2.33 -1.37 24.30
N LEU A 358 -3.29 -0.44 24.29
CA LEU A 358 -3.78 0.15 23.03
C LEU A 358 -2.69 0.91 22.25
N ASP A 359 -1.62 1.33 22.93
CA ASP A 359 -0.47 1.99 22.30
C ASP A 359 0.36 1.06 21.42
N ARG A 360 0.24 -0.25 21.65
CA ARG A 360 0.96 -1.28 20.86
C ARG A 360 0.30 -1.61 19.53
N ILE A 361 -0.92 -1.15 19.31
CA ILE A 361 -1.66 -1.42 18.07
C ILE A 361 -0.99 -0.73 16.89
N LEU A 362 -0.76 -1.48 15.81
CA LEU A 362 -0.09 -1.00 14.59
C LEU A 362 -1.08 -0.24 13.72
N ILE A 363 -1.15 1.07 13.87
CA ILE A 363 -1.96 1.92 12.99
C ILE A 363 -1.20 2.20 11.70
N SER A 364 -1.86 1.99 10.56
CA SER A 364 -1.25 2.29 9.25
C SER A 364 -0.81 3.75 9.15
N PRO A 365 0.43 4.03 8.70
CA PRO A 365 0.95 5.39 8.57
C PRO A 365 0.06 6.33 7.77
N GLY A 366 -0.66 5.81 6.76
CA GLY A 366 -1.62 6.58 5.97
C GLY A 366 -2.79 7.14 6.77
N LEU A 367 -3.10 6.58 7.94
CA LEU A 367 -4.16 7.08 8.83
C LEU A 367 -3.66 8.08 9.88
N LEU A 368 -2.35 8.11 10.19
CA LEU A 368 -1.80 8.95 11.27
C LEU A 368 -2.00 10.45 11.05
N ASN A 369 -2.18 10.87 9.81
CA ASN A 369 -2.30 12.28 9.42
C ASN A 369 -3.61 12.52 8.63
N VAL A 370 -4.68 11.83 8.99
CA VAL A 370 -6.01 11.99 8.36
C VAL A 370 -6.94 12.68 9.33
N ASP A 371 -7.57 13.76 8.87
CA ASP A 371 -8.69 14.36 9.58
C ASP A 371 -9.95 13.58 9.25
N PRO A 372 -10.54 12.82 10.20
CA PRO A 372 -11.72 12.03 9.93
C PRO A 372 -12.93 12.93 9.63
N ILE A 373 -13.66 12.58 8.58
CA ILE A 373 -14.92 13.21 8.20
C ILE A 373 -16.06 12.27 8.63
N SER A 374 -17.22 12.79 8.94
CA SER A 374 -18.40 11.97 9.23
C SER A 374 -19.46 12.21 8.17
N ASN A 375 -19.47 11.36 7.12
CA ASN A 375 -20.57 11.32 6.16
C ASN A 375 -21.67 10.38 6.67
N SER A 376 -22.88 10.53 6.20
CA SER A 376 -24.07 9.81 6.67
C SER A 376 -24.15 8.35 6.20
N PHE A 377 -23.04 7.60 6.15
CA PHE A 377 -23.06 6.18 5.82
C PHE A 377 -22.40 5.32 6.89
N LEU A 378 -22.89 4.07 7.02
CA LEU A 378 -22.31 3.03 7.84
C LEU A 378 -21.41 2.17 6.97
N LEU A 379 -20.14 2.02 7.34
CA LEU A 379 -19.20 1.12 6.67
C LEU A 379 -19.24 -0.25 7.37
N CYS A 380 -19.38 -1.32 6.59
CA CYS A 380 -19.20 -2.68 7.09
C CYS A 380 -18.06 -3.38 6.37
N TYR A 381 -17.16 -4.01 7.12
CA TYR A 381 -16.15 -4.91 6.58
C TYR A 381 -16.53 -6.37 6.86
N ALA A 382 -16.77 -7.13 5.78
CA ALA A 382 -17.22 -8.52 5.86
C ALA A 382 -16.13 -9.54 5.45
N GLY A 383 -14.97 -9.09 4.97
CA GLY A 383 -13.84 -9.98 4.66
C GLY A 383 -14.20 -11.11 3.68
N SER A 384 -13.96 -12.36 4.07
CA SER A 384 -14.23 -13.57 3.28
C SER A 384 -15.47 -14.35 3.71
N ILE A 385 -16.46 -13.70 4.33
CA ILE A 385 -17.69 -14.36 4.80
C ILE A 385 -18.46 -14.95 3.61
N HIS A 386 -18.78 -16.23 3.68
CA HIS A 386 -19.47 -16.95 2.59
C HIS A 386 -21.00 -16.75 2.58
N SER A 387 -21.61 -16.41 3.72
CA SER A 387 -23.05 -16.13 3.84
C SER A 387 -23.27 -14.82 4.56
N SER A 388 -24.11 -13.95 4.01
CA SER A 388 -24.28 -12.60 4.51
C SER A 388 -25.70 -12.28 5.02
N LYS A 389 -26.66 -13.21 4.96
CA LYS A 389 -28.07 -12.92 5.26
C LYS A 389 -28.28 -12.32 6.67
N GLU A 390 -27.67 -12.92 7.69
CA GLU A 390 -27.78 -12.42 9.07
C GLU A 390 -27.11 -11.06 9.24
N LEU A 391 -25.93 -10.89 8.63
CA LEU A 391 -25.23 -9.62 8.64
C LEU A 391 -26.02 -8.54 7.91
N ASP A 392 -26.62 -8.84 6.76
CA ASP A 392 -27.45 -7.91 5.99
C ASP A 392 -28.71 -7.50 6.76
N PHE A 393 -29.35 -8.44 7.47
CA PHE A 393 -30.49 -8.16 8.35
C PHE A 393 -30.08 -7.23 9.51
N PHE A 394 -28.97 -7.53 10.18
CA PHE A 394 -28.43 -6.70 11.25
C PHE A 394 -28.13 -5.29 10.77
N LEU A 395 -27.40 -5.14 9.65
CA LEU A 395 -27.05 -3.84 9.06
C LEU A 395 -28.33 -3.05 8.67
N SER A 396 -29.31 -3.70 8.08
CA SER A 396 -30.59 -3.07 7.72
C SER A 396 -31.36 -2.60 8.96
N SER A 397 -31.28 -3.32 10.07
CA SER A 397 -31.87 -2.91 11.35
C SER A 397 -31.20 -1.65 11.91
N LEU A 398 -29.87 -1.55 11.82
CA LEU A 398 -29.14 -0.34 12.22
C LEU A 398 -29.53 0.87 11.37
N LEU A 399 -29.65 0.70 10.05
CA LEU A 399 -30.08 1.77 9.15
C LEU A 399 -31.49 2.27 9.47
N SER A 400 -32.41 1.36 9.84
CA SER A 400 -33.78 1.72 10.18
C SER A 400 -33.89 2.49 11.49
N LYS A 401 -33.01 2.23 12.45
CA LYS A 401 -33.01 2.84 13.78
C LYS A 401 -32.29 4.19 13.81
N ASP A 402 -31.16 4.31 13.12
CA ASP A 402 -30.34 5.53 13.12
C ASP A 402 -30.69 6.43 11.92
N LYS A 403 -31.54 7.42 12.18
CA LYS A 403 -31.97 8.41 11.15
C LYS A 403 -30.84 9.30 10.62
N SER A 404 -29.67 9.30 11.25
CA SER A 404 -28.49 10.02 10.74
C SER A 404 -27.78 9.28 9.60
N LEU A 405 -28.09 8.01 9.40
CA LEU A 405 -27.54 7.17 8.35
C LEU A 405 -28.42 7.25 7.08
N SER A 406 -27.80 7.50 5.94
CA SER A 406 -28.49 7.51 4.63
C SER A 406 -28.27 6.21 3.85
N GLN A 407 -27.17 5.49 4.11
CA GLN A 407 -26.84 4.26 3.39
C GLN A 407 -25.86 3.37 4.16
N ILE A 408 -25.73 2.13 3.70
CA ILE A 408 -24.73 1.16 4.15
C ILE A 408 -23.80 0.87 2.98
N VAL A 409 -22.49 0.93 3.24
CA VAL A 409 -21.44 0.49 2.30
C VAL A 409 -20.80 -0.76 2.90
N ARG A 410 -20.88 -1.88 2.20
CA ARG A 410 -20.28 -3.14 2.65
C ARG A 410 -19.13 -3.56 1.74
N VAL A 411 -17.96 -3.77 2.35
CA VAL A 411 -16.74 -4.21 1.68
C VAL A 411 -16.50 -5.69 1.97
N GLY A 412 -16.40 -6.49 0.91
CA GLY A 412 -16.14 -7.92 1.00
C GLY A 412 -17.34 -8.77 1.40
N GLY A 413 -17.10 -10.05 1.57
CA GLY A 413 -18.11 -11.07 1.85
C GLY A 413 -18.90 -11.50 0.60
N ALA A 414 -19.91 -12.34 0.80
CA ALA A 414 -20.84 -12.71 -0.28
C ALA A 414 -21.71 -11.50 -0.68
N PRO A 415 -22.13 -11.37 -1.95
CA PRO A 415 -23.04 -10.31 -2.38
C PRO A 415 -24.30 -10.26 -1.51
N PRO A 416 -24.82 -9.05 -1.18
CA PRO A 416 -26.03 -8.91 -0.36
C PRO A 416 -27.27 -9.40 -1.11
N VAL A 417 -28.28 -9.78 -0.32
CA VAL A 417 -29.61 -10.10 -0.85
C VAL A 417 -30.45 -8.82 -0.85
N GLY A 418 -30.63 -8.20 -2.00
CA GLY A 418 -31.40 -6.96 -2.17
C GLY A 418 -30.52 -5.73 -2.44
N ASN A 419 -31.18 -4.55 -2.64
CA ASN A 419 -30.53 -3.33 -3.12
C ASN A 419 -30.29 -2.26 -2.04
N SER A 420 -30.52 -2.58 -0.76
CA SER A 420 -30.40 -1.60 0.34
C SER A 420 -28.94 -1.38 0.82
N ILE A 421 -28.01 -2.22 0.35
CA ILE A 421 -26.60 -2.19 0.73
C ILE A 421 -25.76 -1.95 -0.52
N GLU A 422 -24.97 -0.90 -0.54
CA GLU A 422 -23.94 -0.69 -1.56
C GLU A 422 -22.83 -1.71 -1.32
N PHE A 423 -22.62 -2.57 -2.31
CA PHE A 423 -21.67 -3.67 -2.21
C PHE A 423 -20.40 -3.42 -3.03
N ILE A 424 -19.26 -3.51 -2.36
CA ILE A 424 -17.95 -3.40 -2.99
C ILE A 424 -17.20 -4.71 -2.72
N PRO A 425 -17.00 -5.58 -3.72
CA PRO A 425 -16.42 -6.91 -3.50
C PRO A 425 -14.97 -6.83 -2.98
N ARG A 426 -14.21 -5.84 -3.43
CA ARG A 426 -12.81 -5.64 -3.04
C ARG A 426 -12.39 -4.19 -3.26
N VAL A 427 -11.59 -3.66 -2.34
CA VAL A 427 -10.97 -2.33 -2.43
C VAL A 427 -9.48 -2.42 -2.14
N SER A 428 -8.70 -1.46 -2.63
CA SER A 428 -7.31 -1.30 -2.20
C SER A 428 -7.24 -0.86 -0.73
N ARG A 429 -6.07 -1.00 -0.11
CA ARG A 429 -5.84 -0.52 1.25
C ARG A 429 -6.15 0.96 1.39
N PHE A 430 -5.66 1.77 0.47
CA PHE A 430 -5.94 3.20 0.42
C PHE A 430 -7.44 3.51 0.32
N GLN A 431 -8.16 2.84 -0.58
CA GLN A 431 -9.62 3.03 -0.72
C GLN A 431 -10.37 2.64 0.55
N PHE A 432 -9.96 1.53 1.21
CA PHE A 432 -10.55 1.12 2.48
C PHE A 432 -10.31 2.16 3.59
N GLN A 433 -9.09 2.67 3.70
CA GLN A 433 -8.76 3.72 4.67
C GLN A 433 -9.58 4.99 4.45
N ASN A 434 -9.81 5.37 3.19
CA ASN A 434 -10.66 6.51 2.84
C ASN A 434 -12.11 6.28 3.24
N LEU A 435 -12.67 5.10 2.98
CA LEU A 435 -14.02 4.76 3.42
C LEU A 435 -14.12 4.80 4.95
N LEU A 436 -13.15 4.19 5.65
CA LEU A 436 -13.12 4.15 7.11
C LEU A 436 -13.01 5.55 7.73
N ALA A 437 -12.16 6.41 7.18
CA ALA A 437 -12.01 7.77 7.69
C ALA A 437 -13.22 8.67 7.35
N SER A 438 -14.01 8.33 6.33
CA SER A 438 -15.18 9.11 5.89
C SER A 438 -16.52 8.65 6.47
N CYS A 439 -16.64 7.43 6.98
CA CYS A 439 -17.90 6.90 7.49
C CYS A 439 -18.30 7.55 8.82
N SER A 440 -19.59 7.52 9.17
CA SER A 440 -20.08 7.90 10.49
C SER A 440 -19.99 6.77 11.53
N GLY A 441 -20.05 5.51 11.06
CA GLY A 441 -19.93 4.34 11.89
C GLY A 441 -19.29 3.17 11.15
N PHE A 442 -18.72 2.23 11.91
CA PHE A 442 -18.01 1.07 11.38
C PHE A 442 -18.45 -0.22 12.06
N VAL A 443 -18.79 -1.22 11.26
CA VAL A 443 -19.16 -2.57 11.72
C VAL A 443 -18.16 -3.57 11.13
N SER A 444 -17.53 -4.37 11.99
CA SER A 444 -16.53 -5.35 11.54
C SER A 444 -16.42 -6.51 12.51
N TYR A 445 -15.93 -7.67 12.06
CA TYR A 445 -15.44 -8.67 12.98
C TYR A 445 -14.10 -8.23 13.59
N PHE A 446 -13.73 -8.87 14.70
CA PHE A 446 -12.50 -8.56 15.42
C PHE A 446 -11.26 -8.63 14.50
N GLY A 447 -10.45 -7.58 14.54
CA GLY A 447 -9.21 -7.48 13.76
C GLY A 447 -8.63 -6.06 13.79
N GLN A 448 -7.54 -5.86 13.08
CA GLN A 448 -6.80 -4.59 13.06
C GLN A 448 -7.68 -3.40 12.63
N SER A 449 -8.56 -3.58 11.64
CA SER A 449 -9.42 -2.49 11.14
C SER A 449 -10.38 -1.94 12.20
N LEU A 450 -10.77 -2.77 13.19
CA LEU A 450 -11.58 -2.32 14.31
C LEU A 450 -10.84 -1.27 15.14
N PHE A 451 -9.56 -1.49 15.41
CA PHE A 451 -8.73 -0.56 16.17
C PHE A 451 -8.31 0.67 15.37
N GLU A 452 -8.22 0.57 14.04
CA GLU A 452 -8.07 1.73 13.18
C GLU A 452 -9.32 2.63 13.23
N ALA A 453 -10.51 2.05 13.37
CA ALA A 453 -11.74 2.81 13.61
C ALA A 453 -11.76 3.46 15.00
N VAL A 454 -11.23 2.79 16.04
CA VAL A 454 -11.02 3.39 17.37
C VAL A 454 -10.08 4.60 17.29
N PHE A 455 -8.94 4.46 16.59
CA PHE A 455 -7.98 5.54 16.37
C PHE A 455 -8.65 6.76 15.71
N LEU A 456 -9.50 6.53 14.72
CA LEU A 456 -10.27 7.58 14.03
C LEU A 456 -11.50 8.07 14.81
N LYS A 457 -11.71 7.59 16.04
CA LYS A 457 -12.84 7.95 16.92
C LYS A 457 -14.21 7.72 16.27
N LYS A 458 -14.34 6.64 15.49
CA LYS A 458 -15.60 6.28 14.84
C LYS A 458 -16.53 5.59 15.84
N ARG A 459 -17.85 5.69 15.58
CA ARG A 459 -18.83 4.80 16.23
C ARG A 459 -18.60 3.39 15.69
N ILE A 460 -18.40 2.41 16.55
CA ILE A 460 -18.01 1.06 16.16
C ILE A 460 -18.91 0.02 16.80
N CYS A 461 -19.11 -1.09 16.09
CA CYS A 461 -19.73 -2.29 16.63
C CYS A 461 -18.99 -3.50 16.06
N SER A 462 -18.72 -4.48 16.89
CA SER A 462 -18.07 -5.71 16.49
C SER A 462 -19.06 -6.87 16.39
N TYR A 463 -18.75 -7.82 15.51
CA TYR A 463 -19.37 -9.13 15.46
C TYR A 463 -18.28 -10.21 15.36
N SER A 464 -18.63 -11.47 15.43
CA SER A 464 -17.65 -12.54 15.27
C SER A 464 -18.04 -13.56 14.22
N ILE A 465 -17.01 -14.27 13.70
CA ILE A 465 -17.12 -15.31 12.69
C ILE A 465 -16.57 -16.66 13.19
N SER A 466 -16.13 -16.70 14.44
CA SER A 466 -15.63 -17.92 15.11
C SER A 466 -15.57 -17.74 16.61
N PRO A 467 -15.53 -18.83 17.41
CA PRO A 467 -15.47 -18.76 18.87
C PRO A 467 -14.28 -17.96 19.42
N ILE A 468 -13.11 -18.03 18.77
CA ILE A 468 -11.95 -17.22 19.17
C ILE A 468 -12.21 -15.72 18.97
N HIS A 469 -12.82 -15.33 17.85
CA HIS A 469 -13.20 -13.93 17.62
C HIS A 469 -14.28 -13.47 18.61
N SER A 470 -15.21 -14.35 19.01
CA SER A 470 -16.21 -14.05 20.05
C SER A 470 -15.56 -13.75 21.40
N SER A 471 -14.59 -14.57 21.81
CA SER A 471 -13.84 -14.36 23.06
C SER A 471 -13.08 -13.03 23.06
N LEU A 472 -12.40 -12.72 21.95
CA LEU A 472 -11.65 -11.48 21.79
C LEU A 472 -12.56 -10.25 21.73
N ALA A 473 -13.70 -10.35 21.03
CA ALA A 473 -14.69 -9.27 20.96
C ALA A 473 -15.33 -8.96 22.31
N ARG A 474 -15.72 -9.99 23.10
CA ARG A 474 -16.23 -9.82 24.47
C ARG A 474 -15.20 -9.19 25.40
N PHE A 475 -13.93 -9.57 25.27
CA PHE A 475 -12.86 -8.91 26.01
C PHE A 475 -12.77 -7.41 25.67
N CYS A 476 -12.86 -7.06 24.39
CA CYS A 476 -12.86 -5.67 23.95
C CYS A 476 -14.10 -4.89 24.37
N GLU A 477 -15.26 -5.53 24.43
CA GLU A 477 -16.48 -4.92 24.96
C GLU A 477 -16.31 -4.53 26.44
N GLN A 478 -15.83 -5.46 27.25
CA GLN A 478 -15.62 -5.24 28.68
C GLN A 478 -14.52 -4.22 28.98
N LYS A 479 -13.42 -4.29 28.25
CA LYS A 479 -12.22 -3.51 28.53
C LYS A 479 -12.22 -2.12 27.87
N PHE A 480 -12.75 -2.01 26.66
CA PHE A 480 -12.66 -0.81 25.84
C PHE A 480 -14.01 -0.21 25.45
N GLY A 481 -15.12 -0.87 25.81
CA GLY A 481 -16.47 -0.41 25.47
C GLY A 481 -16.80 -0.51 23.99
N ILE A 482 -16.24 -1.50 23.28
CA ILE A 482 -16.57 -1.78 21.88
C ILE A 482 -17.77 -2.73 21.84
N PRO A 483 -18.98 -2.29 21.47
CA PRO A 483 -20.17 -3.15 21.47
C PRO A 483 -19.99 -4.41 20.65
N PHE A 484 -20.45 -5.54 21.17
CA PHE A 484 -20.39 -6.84 20.51
C PHE A 484 -21.78 -7.37 20.19
N ALA A 485 -22.15 -7.43 18.92
CA ALA A 485 -23.46 -7.85 18.45
C ALA A 485 -23.69 -9.37 18.44
N GLY A 486 -22.66 -10.20 18.62
CA GLY A 486 -22.79 -11.66 18.63
C GLY A 486 -22.00 -12.37 17.54
N GLU A 487 -22.27 -13.68 17.38
CA GLU A 487 -21.58 -14.54 16.42
C GLU A 487 -22.50 -14.97 15.28
N LEU A 488 -22.05 -14.81 14.03
CA LEU A 488 -22.82 -15.13 12.82
C LEU A 488 -23.25 -16.62 12.73
N SER A 489 -22.55 -17.52 13.40
CA SER A 489 -22.78 -18.97 13.29
C SER A 489 -23.66 -19.57 14.40
N SER A 490 -23.97 -18.80 15.48
CA SER A 490 -24.51 -19.37 16.72
C SER A 490 -25.88 -18.84 17.17
N GLY A 491 -26.64 -18.20 16.30
CA GLY A 491 -27.99 -17.77 16.67
C GLY A 491 -28.35 -16.33 16.29
N GLY A 492 -27.54 -15.72 15.44
CA GLY A 492 -27.78 -14.39 14.90
C GLY A 492 -27.15 -13.24 15.68
N LEU A 493 -27.12 -12.07 15.04
CA LEU A 493 -26.62 -10.84 15.63
C LEU A 493 -27.75 -10.11 16.39
N ASP A 494 -27.45 -9.63 17.59
CA ASP A 494 -28.39 -8.84 18.38
C ASP A 494 -28.63 -7.48 17.71
N SER A 495 -29.80 -7.35 17.12
CA SER A 495 -30.24 -6.10 16.45
C SER A 495 -30.36 -4.91 17.39
N ASN A 496 -30.34 -5.08 18.71
CA ASN A 496 -30.38 -3.99 19.69
C ASN A 496 -28.99 -3.41 20.00
N THR A 497 -27.93 -4.10 19.58
CA THR A 497 -26.57 -3.60 19.75
C THR A 497 -26.30 -2.48 18.75
N GLU A 498 -26.03 -1.27 19.23
CA GLU A 498 -25.77 -0.08 18.41
C GLU A 498 -24.28 0.30 18.42
N PRO A 499 -23.74 0.82 17.31
CA PRO A 499 -22.39 1.33 17.28
C PRO A 499 -22.17 2.49 18.26
N SER A 500 -21.09 2.42 19.05
CA SER A 500 -20.68 3.49 19.99
C SER A 500 -19.20 3.83 19.86
N VAL A 501 -18.78 4.96 20.42
CA VAL A 501 -17.37 5.33 20.49
C VAL A 501 -16.72 4.57 21.64
N ALA A 502 -15.52 3.99 21.41
CA ALA A 502 -14.78 3.28 22.45
C ALA A 502 -14.38 4.21 23.62
N PHE A 503 -14.30 3.66 24.85
CA PHE A 503 -13.92 4.43 26.05
C PHE A 503 -12.47 4.92 26.03
N GLN A 504 -11.61 4.23 25.31
CA GLN A 504 -10.18 4.51 25.23
C GLN A 504 -9.76 4.78 23.79
N SER A 505 -8.69 5.57 23.62
CA SER A 505 -8.12 5.87 22.32
C SER A 505 -6.85 5.06 22.06
N VAL A 506 -6.52 4.88 20.78
CA VAL A 506 -5.26 4.32 20.30
C VAL A 506 -4.31 5.48 19.99
N SER A 507 -3.04 5.40 20.43
CA SER A 507 -2.07 6.51 20.27
C SER A 507 -1.52 6.64 18.84
N GLY A 508 -1.48 5.55 18.08
CA GLY A 508 -0.79 5.50 16.78
C GLY A 508 0.73 5.24 16.86
N GLU A 509 1.29 5.06 18.07
CA GLU A 509 2.73 4.87 18.32
C GLU A 509 3.21 3.41 18.09
N GLY A 510 2.32 2.49 17.78
CA GLY A 510 2.61 1.05 17.75
C GLY A 510 3.81 0.66 16.88
N TYR A 511 3.96 1.22 15.67
CA TYR A 511 5.14 0.93 14.85
C TYR A 511 6.43 1.49 15.43
N SER A 512 6.41 2.68 16.06
CA SER A 512 7.58 3.26 16.72
C SER A 512 8.03 2.40 17.91
N LEU A 513 7.07 1.88 18.69
CA LEU A 513 7.32 0.97 19.80
C LEU A 513 7.88 -0.37 19.30
N LEU A 514 7.28 -0.96 18.27
CA LEU A 514 7.73 -2.23 17.69
C LEU A 514 9.14 -2.14 17.13
N LEU A 515 9.47 -1.09 16.40
CA LEU A 515 10.82 -0.88 15.85
C LEU A 515 11.85 -0.76 16.96
N ARG A 516 11.56 -0.03 18.02
CA ARG A 516 12.45 0.11 19.18
C ARG A 516 12.65 -1.24 19.89
N GLU A 517 11.60 -2.01 20.13
CA GLU A 517 11.73 -3.33 20.77
C GLU A 517 12.51 -4.32 19.89
N ILE A 518 12.36 -4.26 18.56
CA ILE A 518 13.19 -5.07 17.63
C ILE A 518 14.65 -4.65 17.71
N GLU A 519 14.93 -3.34 17.73
CA GLU A 519 16.30 -2.81 17.84
C GLU A 519 16.96 -3.22 19.17
N GLU A 520 16.26 -3.03 20.29
CA GLU A 520 16.74 -3.48 21.61
C GLU A 520 16.98 -4.99 21.65
N PHE A 521 16.08 -5.78 21.06
CA PHE A 521 16.21 -7.24 20.97
C PHE A 521 17.41 -7.69 20.10
N LEU A 522 17.73 -6.96 19.04
CA LEU A 522 18.89 -7.24 18.19
C LEU A 522 20.21 -6.93 18.89
N HIS A 523 20.23 -5.99 19.82
CA HIS A 523 21.44 -5.55 20.53
C HIS A 523 21.61 -6.20 21.91
N SER A 524 20.60 -6.91 22.43
CA SER A 524 20.68 -7.73 23.66
C SER A 524 21.43 -9.04 23.43
#